data_569e35bd8628768991ff66ad885b1a82
#
_entry.id   569e35bd8628768991ff66ad885b1a82
#
_cell.length_a   1.000
_cell.length_b   1.000
_cell.length_c   1.000
_cell.angle_alpha   90.00
_cell.angle_beta   90.00
_cell.angle_gamma   90.00
#
_symmetry.space_group_name_H-M   'P 1'
#
loop_
_entity.id
_entity.type
_entity.pdbx_description
1 polymer ?
#
loop_
_entity_poly.entity_id
_entity_poly.type
_entity_poly.pdbx_seq_one_letter_code
_entity_poly.pdbx_strand_id
1 'polypeptide(L)'
;DKEVPGACDTTLWIAERVGDYSNVWKYHDRMPNFDTPPGYDAEAWLRHEVKEGLEWRFPDGVPQNYIERANYEIDVIIQKGYPTYFLVVADLVSHAREVGIKVGPGRGSAAGALIAYALGITNIDPVKHGLLFERFLNPERPSAPDIDMDFDDRRRGEMIRYASERWGADKVAQVITFGTIKTKAAIKDSARVQFGQPGDA
;
A
#
# COMPACT_ATOMS: atom_id res chain seq x y z
N ASP A 1 21.67 -35.92 14.16
CA ASP A 1 22.97 -36.02 13.48
C ASP A 1 23.40 -37.47 13.15
N LYS A 2 22.57 -38.48 13.48
CA LYS A 2 22.88 -39.88 13.17
C LYS A 2 22.74 -40.20 11.67
N GLU A 3 21.82 -39.53 10.96
CA GLU A 3 21.54 -39.75 9.54
C GLU A 3 22.45 -38.90 8.63
N VAL A 4 22.83 -37.71 9.10
CA VAL A 4 23.74 -36.79 8.39
C VAL A 4 24.79 -36.27 9.37
N PRO A 5 25.92 -36.98 9.50
CA PRO A 5 27.03 -36.55 10.36
C PRO A 5 27.53 -35.15 10.01
N GLY A 6 27.72 -34.30 11.01
CA GLY A 6 28.16 -32.92 10.84
C GLY A 6 27.09 -31.89 10.46
N ALA A 7 25.82 -32.29 10.31
CA ALA A 7 24.78 -31.34 9.98
C ALA A 7 24.61 -30.25 11.04
N CYS A 8 24.68 -30.62 12.32
CA CYS A 8 24.59 -29.64 13.42
C CYS A 8 25.83 -28.73 13.47
N ASP A 9 27.02 -29.27 13.22
CA ASP A 9 28.24 -28.47 13.17
C ASP A 9 28.22 -27.47 11.99
N THR A 10 27.64 -27.88 10.87
CA THR A 10 27.43 -26.98 9.72
C THR A 10 26.52 -25.81 10.06
N THR A 11 25.51 -25.99 10.90
CA THR A 11 24.64 -24.88 11.33
C THR A 11 25.40 -23.87 12.18
N LEU A 12 26.27 -24.33 13.09
CA LEU A 12 27.15 -23.47 13.87
C LEU A 12 28.14 -22.72 12.98
N TRP A 13 28.76 -23.42 12.05
CA TRP A 13 29.68 -22.82 11.08
C TRP A 13 28.97 -21.73 10.22
N ILE A 14 27.75 -21.95 9.78
CA ILE A 14 26.95 -20.93 9.08
C ILE A 14 26.70 -19.74 10.00
N ALA A 15 26.29 -19.98 11.25
CA ALA A 15 26.04 -18.91 12.22
C ALA A 15 27.28 -18.06 12.50
N GLU A 16 28.46 -18.69 12.61
CA GLU A 16 29.74 -17.98 12.80
C GLU A 16 30.14 -17.12 11.59
N ARG A 17 29.72 -17.50 10.38
CA ARG A 17 29.93 -16.71 9.15
C ARG A 17 28.97 -15.54 8.99
N VAL A 18 27.84 -15.56 9.71
CA VAL A 18 26.93 -14.43 9.78
C VAL A 18 27.57 -13.37 10.68
N GLY A 19 28.14 -12.35 10.09
CA GLY A 19 28.78 -11.25 10.81
C GLY A 19 27.77 -10.34 11.54
N ASP A 20 28.26 -9.23 12.06
CA ASP A 20 27.42 -8.18 12.65
C ASP A 20 26.66 -7.43 11.56
N TYR A 21 25.34 -7.63 11.51
CA TYR A 21 24.42 -6.94 10.62
C TYR A 21 23.62 -5.84 11.32
N SER A 22 24.06 -5.36 12.48
CA SER A 22 23.37 -4.30 13.25
C SER A 22 23.07 -3.05 12.43
N ASN A 23 23.90 -2.77 11.41
CA ASN A 23 23.71 -1.65 10.49
C ASN A 23 22.52 -1.86 9.52
N VAL A 24 22.16 -3.12 9.23
CA VAL A 24 21.04 -3.46 8.34
C VAL A 24 19.69 -3.25 9.05
N TRP A 25 19.69 -3.38 10.38
CA TRP A 25 18.48 -3.28 11.19
C TRP A 25 18.18 -1.87 11.68
N LYS A 26 18.95 -0.86 11.26
CA LYS A 26 18.62 0.53 11.60
C LYS A 26 17.41 0.96 10.79
N TYR A 27 16.36 1.29 11.51
CA TYR A 27 15.18 1.94 10.91
C TYR A 27 15.60 3.32 10.38
N HIS A 28 15.32 3.55 9.11
CA HIS A 28 15.46 4.85 8.49
C HIS A 28 14.09 5.24 7.93
N ASP A 29 13.53 6.32 8.44
CA ASP A 29 12.39 6.93 7.79
C ASP A 29 12.83 7.46 6.43
N ARG A 30 12.21 6.93 5.38
CA ARG A 30 12.50 7.27 3.97
C ARG A 30 11.28 7.84 3.27
N MET A 31 10.21 8.17 4.04
CA MET A 31 9.05 8.83 3.46
C MET A 31 9.45 10.20 2.89
N PRO A 32 9.00 10.56 1.68
CA PRO A 32 9.18 11.90 1.16
C PRO A 32 8.42 12.90 2.03
N ASN A 33 8.94 14.13 2.16
CA ASN A 33 8.17 15.21 2.73
C ASN A 33 6.98 15.50 1.82
N PHE A 34 5.81 15.70 2.41
CA PHE A 34 4.63 16.15 1.70
C PHE A 34 4.48 17.66 1.91
N ASP A 35 4.43 18.42 0.82
CA ASP A 35 4.25 19.88 0.88
C ASP A 35 2.80 20.20 1.24
N THR A 36 2.57 20.54 2.48
CA THR A 36 1.26 20.99 2.97
C THR A 36 1.04 22.49 2.70
N PRO A 37 -0.21 22.96 2.56
CA PRO A 37 -0.50 24.38 2.49
C PRO A 37 0.02 25.16 3.71
N PRO A 38 0.32 26.47 3.57
CA PRO A 38 0.79 27.29 4.67
C PRO A 38 -0.15 27.24 5.88
N GLY A 39 0.40 26.99 7.05
CA GLY A 39 -0.33 26.89 8.32
C GLY A 39 -0.78 25.47 8.70
N TYR A 40 -0.51 24.47 7.84
CA TYR A 40 -0.79 23.06 8.15
C TYR A 40 0.51 22.26 8.24
N ASP A 41 0.59 21.40 9.24
CA ASP A 41 1.49 20.25 9.21
C ASP A 41 0.79 19.03 8.57
N ALA A 42 1.50 17.93 8.41
CA ALA A 42 0.94 16.74 7.75
C ALA A 42 -0.26 16.13 8.51
N GLU A 43 -0.27 16.24 9.84
CA GLU A 43 -1.38 15.71 10.67
C GLU A 43 -2.63 16.57 10.50
N ALA A 44 -2.49 17.88 10.62
CA ALA A 44 -3.60 18.82 10.44
C ALA A 44 -4.14 18.79 9.02
N TRP A 45 -3.26 18.64 8.03
CA TRP A 45 -3.66 18.53 6.63
C TRP A 45 -4.40 17.22 6.36
N LEU A 46 -3.94 16.08 6.90
CA LEU A 46 -4.66 14.82 6.79
C LEU A 46 -6.08 14.92 7.38
N ARG A 47 -6.22 15.53 8.56
CA ARG A 47 -7.55 15.76 9.18
C ARG A 47 -8.47 16.62 8.31
N HIS A 48 -7.89 17.66 7.70
CA HIS A 48 -8.63 18.52 6.78
C HIS A 48 -9.12 17.75 5.55
N GLU A 49 -8.23 17.08 4.85
CA GLU A 49 -8.55 16.30 3.64
C GLU A 49 -9.58 15.20 3.91
N VAL A 50 -9.48 14.52 5.05
CA VAL A 50 -10.46 13.49 5.45
C VAL A 50 -11.82 14.10 5.70
N LYS A 51 -11.89 15.26 6.35
CA LYS A 51 -13.15 15.97 6.59
C LYS A 51 -13.80 16.35 5.27
N GLU A 52 -13.08 17.01 4.38
CA GLU A 52 -13.57 17.38 3.04
C GLU A 52 -14.03 16.15 2.24
N GLY A 53 -13.25 15.07 2.31
CA GLY A 53 -13.57 13.82 1.64
C GLY A 53 -14.82 13.15 2.18
N LEU A 54 -15.07 13.18 3.49
CA LEU A 54 -16.31 12.68 4.08
C LEU A 54 -17.50 13.56 3.70
N GLU A 55 -17.36 14.89 3.72
CA GLU A 55 -18.42 15.82 3.29
C GLU A 55 -18.78 15.61 1.81
N TRP A 56 -17.79 15.36 0.97
CA TRP A 56 -18.02 14.99 -0.43
C TRP A 56 -18.75 13.64 -0.59
N ARG A 57 -18.45 12.65 0.25
CA ARG A 57 -19.12 11.33 0.25
C ARG A 57 -20.55 11.38 0.78
N PHE A 58 -20.82 12.30 1.69
CA PHE A 58 -22.09 12.43 2.41
C PHE A 58 -22.63 13.86 2.29
N PRO A 59 -23.11 14.29 1.11
CA PRO A 59 -23.57 15.67 0.87
C PRO A 59 -24.76 16.07 1.76
N ASP A 60 -25.56 15.10 2.23
CA ASP A 60 -26.69 15.33 3.13
C ASP A 60 -26.29 15.35 4.62
N GLY A 61 -25.01 15.27 4.91
CA GLY A 61 -24.43 15.26 6.25
C GLY A 61 -23.74 13.94 6.61
N VAL A 62 -22.57 14.04 7.23
CA VAL A 62 -21.78 12.88 7.64
C VAL A 62 -22.42 12.22 8.87
N PRO A 63 -22.74 10.91 8.82
CA PRO A 63 -23.30 10.22 9.99
C PRO A 63 -22.31 10.20 11.16
N GLN A 64 -22.81 10.30 12.39
CA GLN A 64 -21.99 10.39 13.60
C GLN A 64 -21.01 9.21 13.76
N ASN A 65 -21.43 8.00 13.44
CA ASN A 65 -20.59 6.81 13.52
C ASN A 65 -19.41 6.84 12.52
N TYR A 66 -19.52 7.55 11.38
CA TYR A 66 -18.41 7.78 10.45
C TYR A 66 -17.43 8.79 11.02
N ILE A 67 -17.93 9.85 11.66
CA ILE A 67 -17.08 10.85 12.31
C ILE A 67 -16.24 10.19 13.44
N GLU A 68 -16.88 9.40 14.29
CA GLU A 68 -16.22 8.69 15.37
C GLU A 68 -15.18 7.70 14.85
N ARG A 69 -15.52 6.93 13.83
CA ARG A 69 -14.61 5.98 13.19
C ARG A 69 -13.43 6.70 12.51
N ALA A 70 -13.66 7.80 11.81
CA ALA A 70 -12.60 8.57 11.15
C ALA A 70 -11.63 9.16 12.18
N ASN A 71 -12.12 9.72 13.28
CA ASN A 71 -11.26 10.24 14.35
C ASN A 71 -10.38 9.14 14.95
N TYR A 72 -10.96 7.98 15.25
CA TYR A 72 -10.21 6.83 15.75
C TYR A 72 -9.10 6.40 14.78
N GLU A 73 -9.43 6.24 13.49
CA GLU A 73 -8.45 5.82 12.49
C GLU A 73 -7.33 6.85 12.29
N ILE A 74 -7.68 8.15 12.26
CA ILE A 74 -6.69 9.23 12.16
C ILE A 74 -5.73 9.20 13.35
N ASP A 75 -6.25 9.04 14.57
CA ASP A 75 -5.42 9.02 15.78
C ASP A 75 -4.44 7.85 15.74
N VAL A 76 -4.86 6.67 15.29
CA VAL A 76 -3.97 5.52 15.09
C VAL A 76 -2.92 5.81 14.00
N ILE A 77 -3.32 6.40 12.87
CA ILE A 77 -2.39 6.75 11.78
C ILE A 77 -1.33 7.74 12.26
N ILE A 78 -1.73 8.76 13.03
CA ILE A 78 -0.83 9.76 13.59
C ILE A 78 0.11 9.12 14.61
N GLN A 79 -0.41 8.34 15.55
CA GLN A 79 0.39 7.65 16.56
C GLN A 79 1.46 6.75 15.94
N LYS A 80 1.15 6.14 14.81
CA LYS A 80 2.08 5.27 14.07
C LYS A 80 3.02 6.03 13.12
N GLY A 81 2.86 7.35 12.95
CA GLY A 81 3.73 8.19 12.13
C GLY A 81 3.48 8.09 10.62
N TYR A 82 2.26 7.77 10.18
CA TYR A 82 1.93 7.59 8.76
C TYR A 82 1.05 8.67 8.09
N PRO A 83 0.86 9.90 8.64
CA PRO A 83 0.07 10.92 7.95
C PRO A 83 0.56 11.20 6.53
N THR A 84 1.88 11.42 6.37
CA THR A 84 2.51 11.69 5.07
C THR A 84 2.30 10.56 4.08
N TYR A 85 2.34 9.30 4.53
CA TYR A 85 2.09 8.15 3.67
C TYR A 85 0.70 8.20 3.01
N PHE A 86 -0.34 8.47 3.80
CA PHE A 86 -1.70 8.60 3.28
C PHE A 86 -1.86 9.79 2.33
N LEU A 87 -1.24 10.92 2.64
CA LEU A 87 -1.26 12.11 1.78
C LEU A 87 -0.56 11.86 0.44
N VAL A 88 0.59 11.18 0.43
CA VAL A 88 1.29 10.79 -0.80
C VAL A 88 0.44 9.86 -1.65
N VAL A 89 -0.19 8.86 -1.05
CA VAL A 89 -1.05 7.92 -1.78
C VAL A 89 -2.29 8.62 -2.32
N ALA A 90 -2.91 9.51 -1.54
CA ALA A 90 -4.06 10.31 -1.98
C ALA A 90 -3.69 11.23 -3.16
N ASP A 91 -2.54 11.88 -3.11
CA ASP A 91 -2.02 12.75 -4.20
C ASP A 91 -1.86 11.96 -5.51
N LEU A 92 -1.26 10.77 -5.46
CA LEU A 92 -1.12 9.89 -6.63
C LEU A 92 -2.48 9.52 -7.24
N VAL A 93 -3.44 9.16 -6.41
CA VAL A 93 -4.79 8.76 -6.85
C VAL A 93 -5.56 9.96 -7.40
N SER A 94 -5.45 11.13 -6.76
CA SER A 94 -6.08 12.37 -7.20
C SER A 94 -5.54 12.79 -8.56
N HIS A 95 -4.22 12.85 -8.71
CA HIS A 95 -3.58 13.16 -9.99
C HIS A 95 -4.03 12.22 -11.11
N ALA A 96 -4.06 10.90 -10.85
CA ALA A 96 -4.51 9.94 -11.85
C ALA A 96 -5.92 10.26 -12.35
N ARG A 97 -6.85 10.60 -11.45
CA ARG A 97 -8.23 10.97 -11.80
C ARG A 97 -8.30 12.29 -12.57
N GLU A 98 -7.54 13.31 -12.16
CA GLU A 98 -7.47 14.62 -12.80
C GLU A 98 -7.02 14.51 -14.27
N VAL A 99 -6.04 13.67 -14.55
CA VAL A 99 -5.56 13.44 -15.92
C VAL A 99 -6.33 12.34 -16.66
N GLY A 100 -7.42 11.81 -16.07
CA GLY A 100 -8.28 10.81 -16.69
C GLY A 100 -7.67 9.40 -16.76
N ILE A 101 -6.71 9.07 -15.89
CA ILE A 101 -6.21 7.69 -15.71
C ILE A 101 -7.20 6.93 -14.82
N LYS A 102 -7.65 5.78 -15.28
CA LYS A 102 -8.55 4.95 -14.48
C LYS A 102 -7.82 4.36 -13.27
N VAL A 103 -8.46 4.49 -12.11
CA VAL A 103 -7.99 3.93 -10.84
C VAL A 103 -8.95 2.83 -10.41
N GLY A 104 -8.42 1.72 -9.94
CA GLY A 104 -9.20 0.61 -9.39
C GLY A 104 -9.98 1.01 -8.13
N PRO A 105 -10.99 0.23 -7.72
CA PRO A 105 -11.82 0.55 -6.55
C PRO A 105 -11.10 0.38 -5.21
N GLY A 106 -9.87 -0.07 -5.23
CA GLY A 106 -9.11 -0.49 -4.06
C GLY A 106 -9.24 -2.00 -3.81
N ARG A 107 -8.22 -2.57 -3.20
CA ARG A 107 -8.13 -4.00 -2.87
C ARG A 107 -7.33 -4.23 -1.60
N GLY A 108 -7.23 -5.48 -1.16
CA GLY A 108 -6.47 -5.85 0.01
C GLY A 108 -7.04 -5.29 1.30
N SER A 109 -6.19 -5.14 2.31
CA SER A 109 -6.59 -4.67 3.63
C SER A 109 -6.97 -3.20 3.69
N ALA A 110 -6.45 -2.37 2.77
CA ALA A 110 -6.73 -0.94 2.70
C ALA A 110 -8.22 -0.62 2.51
N ALA A 111 -9.00 -1.55 1.93
CA ALA A 111 -10.45 -1.43 1.84
C ALA A 111 -11.15 -1.37 3.21
N GLY A 112 -10.49 -1.78 4.30
CA GLY A 112 -11.01 -1.68 5.66
C GLY A 112 -10.80 -0.31 6.32
N ALA A 113 -10.09 0.61 5.67
CA ALA A 113 -9.79 1.94 6.21
C ALA A 113 -10.80 2.99 5.71
N LEU A 114 -11.52 3.62 6.63
CA LEU A 114 -12.42 4.73 6.31
C LEU A 114 -11.66 5.96 5.80
N ILE A 115 -10.45 6.18 6.31
CA ILE A 115 -9.57 7.25 5.83
C ILE A 115 -9.21 7.06 4.36
N ALA A 116 -8.91 5.83 3.92
CA ALA A 116 -8.65 5.54 2.52
C ALA A 116 -9.90 5.77 1.63
N TYR A 117 -11.09 5.49 2.15
CA TYR A 117 -12.36 5.79 1.48
C TYR A 117 -12.63 7.30 1.40
N ALA A 118 -12.44 8.04 2.48
CA ALA A 118 -12.62 9.50 2.51
C ALA A 118 -11.67 10.20 1.53
N LEU A 119 -10.40 9.86 1.55
CA LEU A 119 -9.37 10.40 0.64
C LEU A 119 -9.53 9.93 -0.83
N GLY A 120 -10.55 9.13 -1.13
CA GLY A 120 -10.76 8.61 -2.46
C GLY A 120 -9.75 7.55 -2.92
N ILE A 121 -8.87 7.07 -2.05
CA ILE A 121 -7.92 5.99 -2.36
C ILE A 121 -8.69 4.71 -2.69
N THR A 122 -9.76 4.43 -1.93
CA THR A 122 -10.67 3.32 -2.20
C THR A 122 -12.10 3.81 -2.47
N ASN A 123 -12.90 2.99 -3.16
CA ASN A 123 -14.31 3.25 -3.41
C ASN A 123 -15.23 2.27 -2.66
N ILE A 124 -14.67 1.53 -1.72
CA ILE A 124 -15.41 0.58 -0.88
C ILE A 124 -15.64 1.24 0.47
N ASP A 125 -16.90 1.38 0.86
CA ASP A 125 -17.29 1.93 2.16
C ASP A 125 -17.10 0.85 3.26
N PRO A 126 -16.08 1.00 4.13
CA PRO A 126 -15.78 -0.02 5.12
C PRO A 126 -16.81 -0.13 6.23
N VAL A 127 -17.48 0.97 6.56
CA VAL A 127 -18.51 0.99 7.62
C VAL A 127 -19.75 0.25 7.15
N LYS A 128 -20.20 0.56 5.93
CA LYS A 128 -21.34 -0.11 5.31
C LYS A 128 -21.15 -1.63 5.17
N HIS A 129 -19.92 -2.06 4.88
CA HIS A 129 -19.57 -3.47 4.69
C HIS A 129 -19.03 -4.16 5.94
N GLY A 130 -18.99 -3.49 7.10
CA GLY A 130 -18.51 -4.06 8.36
C GLY A 130 -17.03 -4.47 8.33
N LEU A 131 -16.21 -3.78 7.55
CA LEU A 131 -14.78 -4.08 7.44
C LEU A 131 -14.00 -3.50 8.63
N LEU A 132 -13.01 -4.26 9.10
CA LEU A 132 -12.22 -3.91 10.28
C LEU A 132 -10.95 -3.17 9.87
N PHE A 133 -10.73 -1.99 10.46
CA PHE A 133 -9.52 -1.18 10.27
C PHE A 133 -8.26 -1.88 10.78
N GLU A 134 -8.37 -2.63 11.87
CA GLU A 134 -7.26 -3.31 12.52
C GLU A 134 -6.65 -4.43 11.66
N ARG A 135 -7.36 -4.88 10.61
CA ARG A 135 -6.81 -5.78 9.59
C ARG A 135 -5.84 -5.07 8.65
N PHE A 136 -6.02 -3.77 8.48
CA PHE A 136 -5.15 -2.91 7.66
C PHE A 136 -4.04 -2.30 8.52
N LEU A 137 -4.38 -1.61 9.61
CA LEU A 137 -3.42 -0.98 10.49
C LEU A 137 -3.78 -1.27 11.95
N ASN A 138 -3.01 -2.18 12.56
CA ASN A 138 -3.22 -2.54 13.95
C ASN A 138 -2.32 -1.68 14.85
N PRO A 139 -2.87 -0.98 15.87
CA PRO A 139 -2.07 -0.19 16.81
C PRO A 139 -0.99 -0.99 17.53
N GLU A 140 -1.29 -2.25 17.87
CA GLU A 140 -0.42 -3.12 18.65
C GLU A 140 0.69 -3.80 17.83
N ARG A 141 0.59 -3.80 16.49
CA ARG A 141 1.57 -4.46 15.62
C ARG A 141 2.53 -3.45 15.00
N PRO A 142 3.83 -3.71 14.93
CA PRO A 142 4.82 -2.80 14.35
C PRO A 142 4.80 -2.76 12.81
N SER A 143 3.81 -3.41 12.16
CA SER A 143 3.71 -3.44 10.70
C SER A 143 3.34 -2.07 10.12
N ALA A 144 4.02 -1.69 9.05
CA ALA A 144 3.65 -0.53 8.24
C ALA A 144 2.36 -0.81 7.45
N PRO A 145 1.58 0.24 7.11
CA PRO A 145 0.47 0.11 6.20
C PRO A 145 0.96 -0.23 4.78
N ASP A 146 0.18 -1.01 4.05
CA ASP A 146 0.43 -1.35 2.65
C ASP A 146 -0.84 -1.10 1.84
N ILE A 147 -0.79 -0.10 0.96
CA ILE A 147 -1.91 0.28 0.10
C ILE A 147 -1.58 -0.12 -1.33
N ASP A 148 -2.32 -1.10 -1.83
CA ASP A 148 -2.25 -1.52 -3.22
C ASP A 148 -3.08 -0.57 -4.11
N MET A 149 -2.45 0.05 -5.09
CA MET A 149 -3.10 0.92 -6.08
C MET A 149 -3.06 0.28 -7.46
N ASP A 150 -4.20 0.20 -8.11
CA ASP A 150 -4.31 -0.29 -9.49
C ASP A 150 -4.61 0.89 -10.42
N PHE A 151 -3.73 1.10 -11.42
CA PHE A 151 -3.89 2.11 -12.47
C PHE A 151 -4.05 1.44 -13.83
N ASP A 152 -4.65 2.15 -14.80
CA ASP A 152 -4.72 1.70 -16.20
C ASP A 152 -3.31 1.33 -16.69
N ASP A 153 -3.14 0.06 -17.05
CA ASP A 153 -1.89 -0.54 -17.48
C ASP A 153 -1.22 0.25 -18.62
N ARG A 154 -2.00 0.72 -19.58
CA ARG A 154 -1.50 1.48 -20.74
C ARG A 154 -0.91 2.84 -20.36
N ARG A 155 -1.33 3.42 -19.23
CA ARG A 155 -0.90 4.73 -18.75
C ARG A 155 -0.08 4.68 -17.46
N ARG A 156 0.25 3.48 -16.97
CA ARG A 156 1.05 3.30 -15.76
C ARG A 156 2.39 4.07 -15.77
N GLY A 157 3.03 4.16 -16.95
CA GLY A 157 4.28 4.92 -17.12
C GLY A 157 4.14 6.42 -16.82
N GLU A 158 2.94 7.00 -17.01
CA GLU A 158 2.67 8.40 -16.68
C GLU A 158 2.67 8.61 -15.17
N MET A 159 2.12 7.66 -14.40
CA MET A 159 2.11 7.70 -12.94
C MET A 159 3.51 7.61 -12.34
N ILE A 160 4.38 6.75 -12.91
CA ILE A 160 5.78 6.65 -12.49
C ILE A 160 6.52 7.96 -12.76
N ARG A 161 6.26 8.58 -13.90
CA ARG A 161 6.84 9.90 -14.26
C ARG A 161 6.36 10.97 -13.31
N TYR A 162 5.05 11.06 -13.05
CA TYR A 162 4.48 12.01 -12.09
C TYR A 162 5.13 11.88 -10.71
N ALA A 163 5.23 10.65 -10.19
CA ALA A 163 5.90 10.41 -8.90
C ALA A 163 7.35 10.92 -8.91
N SER A 164 8.10 10.68 -10.00
CA SER A 164 9.49 11.14 -10.14
C SER A 164 9.60 12.66 -10.24
N GLU A 165 8.67 13.31 -10.92
CA GLU A 165 8.61 14.77 -11.04
C GLU A 165 8.20 15.43 -9.71
N ARG A 166 7.26 14.82 -8.99
CA ARG A 166 6.70 15.35 -7.75
C ARG A 166 7.65 15.24 -6.55
N TRP A 167 8.37 14.12 -6.42
CA TRP A 167 9.21 13.84 -5.24
C TRP A 167 10.70 13.72 -5.55
N GLY A 168 11.11 13.77 -6.80
CA GLY A 168 12.49 13.66 -7.26
C GLY A 168 12.84 12.30 -7.85
N ALA A 169 13.50 12.29 -9.00
CA ALA A 169 13.90 11.07 -9.70
C ALA A 169 14.91 10.22 -8.91
N ASP A 170 15.64 10.82 -7.99
CA ASP A 170 16.58 10.17 -7.08
C ASP A 170 15.89 9.44 -5.91
N LYS A 171 14.60 9.69 -5.71
CA LYS A 171 13.80 9.13 -4.62
C LYS A 171 12.75 8.11 -5.09
N VAL A 172 12.59 7.96 -6.39
CA VAL A 172 11.61 7.04 -6.99
C VAL A 172 12.35 5.93 -7.73
N ALA A 173 12.08 4.68 -7.36
CA ALA A 173 12.66 3.51 -7.99
C ALA A 173 11.62 2.42 -8.21
N GLN A 174 11.75 1.71 -9.32
CA GLN A 174 10.98 0.49 -9.55
C GLN A 174 11.70 -0.70 -8.95
N VAL A 175 10.98 -1.52 -8.18
CA VAL A 175 11.51 -2.78 -7.66
C VAL A 175 11.41 -3.83 -8.76
N ILE A 176 12.56 -4.34 -9.19
CA ILE A 176 12.65 -5.43 -10.17
C ILE A 176 12.33 -6.75 -9.47
N THR A 177 11.32 -7.46 -9.95
CA THR A 177 11.00 -8.81 -9.51
C THR A 177 11.34 -9.82 -10.59
N PHE A 178 12.15 -10.84 -10.23
CA PHE A 178 12.45 -11.95 -11.12
C PHE A 178 11.43 -13.07 -10.90
N GLY A 179 10.60 -13.31 -11.90
CA GLY A 179 9.66 -14.43 -11.91
C GLY A 179 10.19 -15.59 -12.75
N THR A 180 10.06 -16.81 -12.26
CA THR A 180 10.31 -18.03 -13.06
C THR A 180 9.00 -18.77 -13.28
N ILE A 181 8.78 -19.21 -14.51
CA ILE A 181 7.68 -20.10 -14.83
C ILE A 181 8.02 -21.48 -14.27
N LYS A 182 7.30 -21.89 -13.22
CA LYS A 182 7.46 -23.23 -12.64
C LYS A 182 6.80 -24.29 -13.53
N THR A 183 7.24 -25.55 -13.43
CA THR A 183 6.83 -26.67 -14.25
C THR A 183 5.31 -26.76 -14.48
N LYS A 184 4.50 -26.61 -13.42
CA LYS A 184 3.02 -26.67 -13.53
C LYS A 184 2.46 -25.56 -14.43
N ALA A 185 2.99 -24.34 -14.34
CA ALA A 185 2.56 -23.23 -15.19
C ALA A 185 3.04 -23.44 -16.63
N ALA A 186 4.31 -23.81 -16.81
CA ALA A 186 4.88 -24.08 -18.13
C ALA A 186 4.10 -25.14 -18.90
N ILE A 187 3.74 -26.25 -18.26
CA ILE A 187 2.92 -27.31 -18.89
C ILE A 187 1.54 -26.77 -19.29
N LYS A 188 0.87 -26.01 -18.42
CA LYS A 188 -0.45 -25.44 -18.72
C LYS A 188 -0.38 -24.45 -19.87
N ASP A 189 0.60 -23.57 -19.87
CA ASP A 189 0.74 -22.54 -20.90
C ASP A 189 1.12 -23.17 -22.26
N SER A 190 2.02 -24.15 -22.26
CA SER A 190 2.35 -24.92 -23.46
C SER A 190 1.13 -25.68 -24.00
N ALA A 191 0.33 -26.29 -23.13
CA ALA A 191 -0.88 -26.99 -23.52
C ALA A 191 -1.92 -26.02 -24.12
N ARG A 192 -2.10 -24.82 -23.57
CA ARG A 192 -2.99 -23.80 -24.14
C ARG A 192 -2.57 -23.37 -25.55
N VAL A 193 -1.24 -23.18 -25.74
CA VAL A 193 -0.71 -22.79 -27.05
C VAL A 193 -0.94 -23.94 -28.09
N GLN A 194 -0.75 -25.17 -27.66
CA GLN A 194 -0.81 -26.34 -28.60
C GLN A 194 -2.24 -26.84 -28.83
N PHE A 195 -3.11 -26.79 -27.83
CA PHE A 195 -4.44 -27.41 -27.85
C PHE A 195 -5.61 -26.43 -27.69
N GLY A 196 -5.34 -25.13 -27.55
CA GLY A 196 -6.37 -24.12 -27.26
C GLY A 196 -6.82 -24.08 -25.78
N GLN A 197 -7.79 -23.23 -25.49
CA GLN A 197 -8.39 -23.14 -24.14
C GLN A 197 -9.36 -24.31 -23.93
N PRO A 198 -9.48 -24.85 -22.71
CA PRO A 198 -10.56 -25.82 -22.42
C PRO A 198 -11.91 -25.13 -22.63
N GLY A 199 -12.65 -25.54 -23.65
CA GLY A 199 -13.95 -24.98 -24.03
C GLY A 199 -14.02 -24.35 -25.43
N ASP A 200 -12.91 -24.30 -26.17
CA ASP A 200 -12.85 -23.82 -27.57
C ASP A 200 -13.10 -24.95 -28.60
N ALA A 201 -13.68 -26.08 -28.16
CA ALA A 201 -14.01 -27.23 -29.01
C ALA A 201 -15.53 -27.46 -29.09
#